data_c03ee9c3fe11153e5bc753b4ca196e77
#
_entry.id   c03ee9c3fe11153e5bc753b4ca196e77
#
_cell.length_a   1.000
_cell.length_b   1.000
_cell.length_c   1.000
_cell.angle_alpha   90.00
_cell.angle_beta   90.00
_cell.angle_gamma   90.00
#
_symmetry.space_group_name_H-M   'P 1'
#
loop_
_entity.id
_entity.type
_entity.pdbx_description
1 polymer ?
#
loop_
_entity_poly.entity_id
_entity_poly.type
_entity_poly.pdbx_seq_one_letter_code
_entity_poly.pdbx_strand_id
1 'polypeptide(L)'
;MEVIVINESMNHAEFTVNEKDHSVLDLHDFTLGDLRVRGRSFDLKNYWGGIARIFCEENGDLSMDNTVDHMYMLCEVYVPAIDTKTVPTGQYDDNGQEITTCEIVYPDLTDTKILLYPIPGPTADEENKEEN
;
A
#
# COMPACT_ATOMS: atom_id res chain seq x y z
N MET A 1 9.15 0.66 -6.25
CA MET A 1 8.82 0.07 -4.93
C MET A 1 9.48 -1.27 -4.80
N GLU A 2 10.15 -1.49 -3.69
CA GLU A 2 10.76 -2.78 -3.43
C GLU A 2 9.71 -3.71 -2.84
N VAL A 3 9.52 -4.88 -3.43
CA VAL A 3 8.52 -5.84 -2.97
C VAL A 3 9.25 -6.98 -2.29
N ILE A 4 8.97 -7.18 -1.00
CA ILE A 4 9.56 -8.25 -0.23
C ILE A 4 8.46 -9.27 0.00
N VAL A 5 8.63 -10.48 -0.57
CA VAL A 5 7.60 -11.50 -0.52
C VAL A 5 8.01 -12.51 0.53
N ILE A 6 7.17 -12.67 1.54
CA ILE A 6 7.43 -13.63 2.60
C ILE A 6 6.86 -14.96 2.15
N ASN A 7 7.69 -15.99 2.17
CA ASN A 7 7.33 -17.33 1.75
C ASN A 7 6.87 -17.34 0.29
N GLU A 8 7.84 -17.29 -0.61
CA GLU A 8 7.56 -17.15 -2.04
C GLU A 8 6.78 -18.30 -2.63
N SER A 9 6.74 -19.42 -1.97
CA SER A 9 6.01 -20.57 -2.50
C SER A 9 4.51 -20.47 -2.26
N MET A 10 4.05 -19.48 -1.50
CA MET A 10 2.64 -19.32 -1.21
C MET A 10 2.07 -18.14 -2.00
N ASN A 11 0.75 -18.01 -1.99
CA ASN A 11 0.10 -16.91 -2.67
C ASN A 11 0.19 -15.63 -1.84
N HIS A 12 0.01 -14.51 -2.49
CA HIS A 12 0.06 -13.21 -1.86
C HIS A 12 -0.94 -12.29 -2.55
N ALA A 13 -1.37 -11.26 -1.84
CA ALA A 13 -2.27 -10.27 -2.43
C ALA A 13 -1.56 -9.50 -3.54
N GLU A 14 -2.32 -9.10 -4.54
CA GLU A 14 -1.80 -8.32 -5.65
C GLU A 14 -2.16 -6.86 -5.46
N PHE A 15 -1.27 -5.98 -5.87
CA PHE A 15 -1.47 -4.56 -5.68
C PHE A 15 -0.82 -3.77 -6.81
N THR A 16 -1.23 -2.50 -6.93
CA THR A 16 -0.51 -1.54 -7.76
C THR A 16 -0.47 -0.22 -7.02
N VAL A 17 0.54 0.59 -7.28
CA VAL A 17 0.56 1.97 -6.81
C VAL A 17 -0.23 2.78 -7.82
N ASN A 18 -1.18 3.60 -7.34
CA ASN A 18 -2.04 4.35 -8.22
C ASN A 18 -1.22 5.31 -9.08
N GLU A 19 -1.47 5.32 -10.39
CA GLU A 19 -0.67 6.12 -11.30
C GLU A 19 -0.93 7.60 -11.17
N LYS A 20 -2.12 7.97 -10.74
CA LYS A 20 -2.48 9.39 -10.62
C LYS A 20 -2.12 9.95 -9.26
N ASP A 21 -1.98 9.11 -8.25
CA ASP A 21 -1.65 9.56 -6.91
C ASP A 21 -0.77 8.48 -6.27
N HIS A 22 0.53 8.71 -6.25
CA HIS A 22 1.48 7.71 -5.77
C HIS A 22 1.44 7.51 -4.26
N SER A 23 0.56 8.21 -3.56
CA SER A 23 0.33 7.96 -2.14
C SER A 23 -0.80 6.95 -1.94
N VAL A 24 -1.42 6.48 -3.00
CA VAL A 24 -2.55 5.55 -2.93
C VAL A 24 -2.11 4.17 -3.39
N LEU A 25 -2.43 3.17 -2.58
CA LEU A 25 -2.14 1.78 -2.91
C LEU A 25 -3.45 1.09 -3.27
N ASP A 26 -3.51 0.48 -4.45
CA ASP A 26 -4.70 -0.22 -4.91
C ASP A 26 -4.49 -1.71 -4.74
N LEU A 27 -5.25 -2.33 -3.85
CA LEU A 27 -5.25 -3.77 -3.68
C LEU A 27 -6.32 -4.36 -4.59
N HIS A 28 -5.97 -5.44 -5.27
CA HIS A 28 -6.85 -6.04 -6.29
C HIS A 28 -7.73 -7.11 -5.65
N ASP A 29 -8.82 -7.46 -6.34
CA ASP A 29 -9.66 -8.56 -5.90
C ASP A 29 -8.88 -9.86 -5.90
N PHE A 30 -9.19 -10.73 -4.97
CA PHE A 30 -8.59 -12.05 -4.96
C PHE A 30 -9.47 -13.01 -4.16
N THR A 31 -9.08 -14.28 -4.14
CA THR A 31 -9.80 -15.29 -3.40
C THR A 31 -8.90 -15.82 -2.29
N LEU A 32 -9.45 -15.86 -1.06
CA LEU A 32 -8.73 -16.35 0.08
C LEU A 32 -9.40 -17.65 0.49
N GLY A 33 -8.86 -18.78 0.06
CA GLY A 33 -9.59 -20.03 0.19
C GLY A 33 -10.86 -19.96 -0.65
N ASP A 34 -12.00 -20.07 -0.03
CA ASP A 34 -13.28 -19.94 -0.73
C ASP A 34 -13.87 -18.54 -0.57
N LEU A 35 -13.23 -17.66 0.16
CA LEU A 35 -13.77 -16.34 0.42
C LEU A 35 -13.35 -15.37 -0.69
N ARG A 36 -14.34 -14.71 -1.26
CA ARG A 36 -14.05 -13.70 -2.26
C ARG A 36 -13.71 -12.39 -1.56
N VAL A 37 -12.53 -11.86 -1.83
CA VAL A 37 -12.06 -10.63 -1.21
C VAL A 37 -12.11 -9.53 -2.24
N ARG A 38 -12.78 -8.43 -1.90
CA ARG A 38 -12.91 -7.31 -2.81
C ARG A 38 -11.75 -6.36 -2.65
N GLY A 39 -11.17 -5.96 -3.76
CA GLY A 39 -10.08 -4.99 -3.76
C GLY A 39 -10.51 -3.64 -3.25
N ARG A 40 -9.54 -2.85 -2.84
CA ARG A 40 -9.83 -1.53 -2.28
C ARG A 40 -8.60 -0.65 -2.43
N SER A 41 -8.83 0.64 -2.58
CA SER A 41 -7.76 1.63 -2.63
C SER A 41 -7.55 2.21 -1.25
N PHE A 42 -6.29 2.37 -0.85
CA PHE A 42 -5.94 2.94 0.44
C PHE A 42 -5.09 4.18 0.23
N ASP A 43 -5.58 5.32 0.71
CA ASP A 43 -4.85 6.57 0.66
C ASP A 43 -3.95 6.63 1.89
N LEU A 44 -2.65 6.54 1.67
CA LEU A 44 -1.68 6.46 2.74
C LEU A 44 -0.97 7.78 3.03
N LYS A 45 -1.52 8.89 2.54
CA LYS A 45 -0.89 10.19 2.77
C LYS A 45 -0.71 10.48 4.24
N ASN A 46 -1.63 10.02 5.06
CA ASN A 46 -1.58 10.34 6.49
C ASN A 46 -0.80 9.33 7.32
N TYR A 47 -0.14 8.39 6.68
CA TYR A 47 0.66 7.39 7.37
C TYR A 47 2.16 7.65 7.23
N TRP A 48 2.52 8.86 6.81
CA TRP A 48 3.90 9.19 6.52
C TRP A 48 4.80 8.91 7.72
N GLY A 49 5.96 8.35 7.43
CA GLY A 49 6.90 8.01 8.47
C GLY A 49 6.54 6.79 9.30
N GLY A 50 5.55 6.01 8.89
CA GLY A 50 5.10 4.86 9.64
C GLY A 50 4.90 3.64 8.77
N ILE A 51 4.27 2.64 9.35
CA ILE A 51 3.97 1.40 8.66
C ILE A 51 2.47 1.25 8.59
N ALA A 52 1.95 1.12 7.37
CA ALA A 52 0.53 0.89 7.16
C ALA A 52 0.31 -0.61 6.99
N ARG A 53 -0.56 -1.20 7.81
CA ARG A 53 -0.85 -2.63 7.76
C ARG A 53 -2.25 -2.82 7.22
N ILE A 54 -2.39 -3.73 6.26
CA ILE A 54 -3.67 -4.00 5.62
C ILE A 54 -4.09 -5.43 5.93
N PHE A 55 -5.32 -5.58 6.39
CA PHE A 55 -5.86 -6.85 6.85
C PHE A 55 -7.07 -7.25 6.01
N CYS A 56 -7.32 -8.56 5.94
CA CYS A 56 -8.52 -9.10 5.35
C CYS A 56 -9.46 -9.52 6.47
N GLU A 57 -10.68 -8.97 6.46
CA GLU A 57 -11.66 -9.30 7.47
C GLU A 57 -12.42 -10.57 7.08
N GLU A 58 -13.17 -11.11 8.03
CA GLU A 58 -13.87 -12.37 7.78
C GLU A 58 -14.90 -12.27 6.68
N ASN A 59 -15.44 -11.09 6.43
CA ASN A 59 -16.46 -10.91 5.41
C ASN A 59 -15.90 -10.60 4.02
N GLY A 60 -14.59 -10.62 3.86
CA GLY A 60 -13.97 -10.35 2.57
C GLY A 60 -13.66 -8.89 2.31
N ASP A 61 -13.83 -8.04 3.30
CA ASP A 61 -13.46 -6.63 3.14
C ASP A 61 -12.00 -6.42 3.56
N LEU A 62 -11.37 -5.44 2.96
CA LEU A 62 -10.01 -5.05 3.35
C LEU A 62 -10.08 -3.86 4.29
N SER A 63 -9.20 -3.82 5.27
CA SER A 63 -9.25 -2.82 6.31
C SER A 63 -7.87 -2.57 6.87
N MET A 64 -7.64 -1.37 7.41
CA MET A 64 -6.43 -1.06 8.14
C MET A 64 -6.68 -1.02 9.65
N ASP A 65 -7.91 -1.38 10.07
CA ASP A 65 -8.31 -1.30 11.46
C ASP A 65 -7.92 -2.59 12.15
N ASN A 66 -6.98 -2.54 13.08
CA ASN A 66 -6.55 -3.73 13.80
C ASN A 66 -7.21 -3.86 15.16
N THR A 67 -8.28 -3.10 15.41
CA THR A 67 -9.02 -3.25 16.66
C THR A 67 -10.14 -4.25 16.55
N VAL A 68 -10.46 -4.74 15.32
CA VAL A 68 -11.46 -5.76 15.13
C VAL A 68 -10.77 -7.04 14.73
N ASP A 69 -11.48 -8.15 14.87
CA ASP A 69 -10.93 -9.43 14.48
C ASP A 69 -10.73 -9.46 12.98
N HIS A 70 -9.60 -9.92 12.56
CA HIS A 70 -9.30 -10.04 11.14
C HIS A 70 -8.80 -11.44 10.85
N MET A 71 -8.95 -11.86 9.60
CA MET A 71 -8.60 -13.20 9.21
C MET A 71 -7.12 -13.32 8.90
N TYR A 72 -6.61 -12.39 8.13
CA TYR A 72 -5.19 -12.41 7.74
C TYR A 72 -4.65 -11.00 7.59
N MET A 73 -3.38 -10.82 7.95
CA MET A 73 -2.68 -9.61 7.57
C MET A 73 -2.07 -9.84 6.20
N LEU A 74 -2.37 -8.96 5.25
CA LEU A 74 -1.95 -9.14 3.87
C LEU A 74 -0.62 -8.51 3.57
N CYS A 75 -0.37 -7.33 4.09
CA CYS A 75 0.86 -6.62 3.78
C CYS A 75 1.14 -5.52 4.78
N GLU A 76 2.42 -5.11 4.80
CA GLU A 76 2.86 -3.93 5.53
C GLU A 76 3.57 -3.02 4.55
N VAL A 77 3.14 -1.77 4.46
CA VAL A 77 3.71 -0.79 3.56
C VAL A 77 4.48 0.22 4.37
N TYR A 78 5.74 0.43 4.01
CA TYR A 78 6.56 1.43 4.69
C TYR A 78 6.32 2.75 3.98
N VAL A 79 5.69 3.70 4.67
CA VAL A 79 5.26 4.95 4.07
C VAL A 79 6.33 6.00 4.33
N PRO A 80 6.91 6.61 3.27
CA PRO A 80 7.95 7.62 3.47
C PRO A 80 7.43 8.82 4.23
N ALA A 81 8.33 9.54 4.89
CA ALA A 81 7.95 10.73 5.62
C ALA A 81 7.53 11.84 4.66
N ILE A 82 6.66 12.71 5.13
CA ILE A 82 6.34 13.93 4.41
C ILE A 82 7.59 14.79 4.39
N ASP A 83 7.85 15.41 3.27
CA ASP A 83 8.98 16.31 3.10
C ASP A 83 8.47 17.65 2.59
N THR A 84 9.33 18.63 2.52
CA THR A 84 8.99 19.92 1.95
C THR A 84 10.08 20.30 0.96
N LYS A 85 9.71 21.10 -0.04
CA LYS A 85 10.68 21.64 -0.96
C LYS A 85 10.45 23.12 -1.11
N THR A 86 11.51 23.86 -1.34
CA THR A 86 11.46 25.30 -1.55
C THR A 86 11.19 25.56 -3.01
N VAL A 87 10.19 26.40 -3.28
CA VAL A 87 9.77 26.69 -4.64
C VAL A 87 9.83 28.19 -4.86
N PRO A 88 10.42 28.66 -5.95
CA PRO A 88 10.42 30.07 -6.25
C PRO A 88 9.04 30.56 -6.62
N THR A 89 8.68 31.78 -6.20
CA THR A 89 7.35 32.32 -6.49
C THR A 89 7.37 33.22 -7.73
N GLY A 90 8.54 33.56 -8.26
CA GLY A 90 8.64 34.55 -9.35
C GLY A 90 8.55 35.97 -8.89
N GLN A 91 8.49 36.21 -7.58
CA GLN A 91 8.43 37.57 -7.02
C GLN A 91 9.70 37.86 -6.25
N TYR A 92 10.03 39.12 -6.07
CA TYR A 92 11.27 39.53 -5.43
C TYR A 92 10.98 40.56 -4.34
N ASP A 93 11.80 40.52 -3.28
CA ASP A 93 11.63 41.47 -2.21
C ASP A 93 12.36 42.78 -2.54
N ASP A 94 12.38 43.73 -1.60
CA ASP A 94 12.95 45.02 -1.82
C ASP A 94 14.46 44.96 -2.02
N ASN A 95 15.10 43.89 -1.59
CA ASN A 95 16.53 43.74 -1.76
C ASN A 95 16.89 42.96 -3.02
N GLY A 96 15.92 42.66 -3.87
CA GLY A 96 16.18 41.98 -5.11
C GLY A 96 16.32 40.47 -4.94
N GLN A 97 15.96 39.92 -3.76
CA GLN A 97 16.05 38.50 -3.55
C GLN A 97 14.72 37.85 -3.86
N GLU A 98 14.76 36.69 -4.49
CA GLU A 98 13.54 36.00 -4.87
C GLU A 98 12.82 35.51 -3.63
N ILE A 99 11.50 35.71 -3.58
CA ILE A 99 10.67 35.21 -2.52
C ILE A 99 10.33 33.78 -2.83
N THR A 100 10.53 32.88 -1.86
CA THR A 100 10.25 31.47 -2.04
C THR A 100 9.15 31.04 -1.08
N THR A 101 8.54 29.92 -1.38
CA THR A 101 7.56 29.33 -0.51
C THR A 101 7.87 27.85 -0.39
N CYS A 102 7.23 27.16 0.55
CA CYS A 102 7.44 25.72 0.74
C CYS A 102 6.22 24.96 0.28
N GLU A 103 6.45 23.86 -0.41
CA GLU A 103 5.38 22.95 -0.80
C GLU A 103 5.57 21.63 -0.09
N ILE A 104 4.47 20.98 0.25
CA ILE A 104 4.53 19.68 0.88
C ILE A 104 4.73 18.62 -0.20
N VAL A 105 5.69 17.73 0.06
CA VAL A 105 5.93 16.58 -0.81
C VAL A 105 5.34 15.37 -0.10
N TYR A 106 4.23 14.87 -0.63
CA TYR A 106 3.56 13.73 -0.03
C TYR A 106 4.32 12.44 -0.31
N PRO A 107 4.08 11.40 0.49
CA PRO A 107 4.79 10.14 0.29
C PRO A 107 4.56 9.57 -1.10
N ASP A 108 5.62 9.03 -1.69
CA ASP A 108 5.56 8.38 -2.99
C ASP A 108 5.86 6.91 -2.73
N LEU A 109 4.83 6.07 -2.86
CA LEU A 109 4.97 4.67 -2.54
C LEU A 109 5.87 3.92 -3.51
N THR A 110 6.15 4.51 -4.67
CA THR A 110 7.09 3.87 -5.60
C THR A 110 8.53 3.93 -5.09
N ASP A 111 8.80 4.77 -4.08
CA ASP A 111 10.14 4.91 -3.52
C ASP A 111 10.32 4.21 -2.19
N THR A 112 9.42 3.33 -1.82
CA THR A 112 9.51 2.67 -0.54
C THR A 112 9.44 1.14 -0.71
N LYS A 113 9.03 0.42 0.32
CA LYS A 113 8.95 -1.04 0.24
C LYS A 113 7.66 -1.54 0.83
N ILE A 114 7.26 -2.71 0.39
CA ILE A 114 6.08 -3.39 0.90
C ILE A 114 6.46 -4.82 1.21
N LEU A 115 5.98 -5.34 2.35
CA LEU A 115 6.11 -6.73 2.70
C LEU A 115 4.79 -7.41 2.44
N LEU A 116 4.80 -8.48 1.65
CA LEU A 116 3.60 -9.24 1.35
C LEU A 116 3.63 -10.53 2.16
N TYR A 117 2.58 -10.77 2.92
CA TYR A 117 2.49 -11.94 3.76
C TYR A 117 1.75 -13.05 3.04
N PRO A 118 2.08 -14.31 3.33
CA PRO A 118 1.47 -15.42 2.61
C PRO A 118 0.00 -15.60 2.99
N ILE A 119 -0.80 -15.98 2.01
CA ILE A 119 -2.20 -16.30 2.21
C ILE A 119 -2.48 -17.66 1.59
N PRO A 120 -3.50 -18.35 2.06
CA PRO A 120 -3.85 -19.64 1.44
C PRO A 120 -4.33 -19.42 0.01
N GLY A 121 -3.99 -20.34 -0.84
CA GLY A 121 -4.47 -20.29 -2.21
C GLY A 121 -5.89 -20.79 -2.31
N PRO A 122 -6.40 -20.85 -3.53
CA PRO A 122 -7.72 -21.41 -3.76
C PRO A 122 -7.74 -22.84 -3.28
N THR A 123 -8.86 -23.25 -2.69
CA THR A 123 -8.88 -24.56 -2.18
C THR A 123 -9.00 -25.49 -3.30
N ALA A 124 -8.94 -26.53 -2.99
CA ALA A 124 -9.28 -27.43 -3.90
C ALA A 124 -8.53 -27.50 -5.10
N ASP A 125 -8.98 -26.97 -5.91
CA ASP A 125 -8.47 -27.23 -7.10
C ASP A 125 -7.06 -27.26 -7.05
N GLU A 126 -6.48 -26.53 -6.26
CA GLU A 126 -5.19 -26.48 -6.39
C GLU A 126 -4.55 -27.68 -6.05
N GLU A 127 -4.93 -28.39 -5.14
CA GLU A 127 -4.22 -29.44 -4.83
C GLU A 127 -4.45 -30.45 -5.73
N ASN A 128 -5.50 -30.63 -5.98
CA ASN A 128 -5.70 -31.63 -6.70
C ASN A 128 -5.23 -31.59 -7.94
N LYS A 129 -5.30 -30.65 -8.39
CA LYS A 129 -4.98 -30.67 -9.57
C LYS A 129 -3.72 -31.20 -9.77
N GLU A 130 -3.02 -31.25 -8.91
CA GLU A 130 -1.87 -31.64 -9.13
C GLU A 130 -1.79 -32.94 -9.08
N GLU A 131 -2.31 -33.46 -8.44
CA GLU A 131 -2.13 -34.67 -8.31
C GLU A 131 -2.74 -35.33 -9.31
N ASN A 132 -3.29 -34.92 -9.79
CA ASN A 132 -3.89 -35.58 -10.70
C ASN A 132 -3.55 -35.47 -11.91
#